data_c7772524004333a7beb2538fb6406b61
#
_entry.id   c7772524004333a7beb2538fb6406b61
#
_cell.length_a   1.000
_cell.length_b   1.000
_cell.length_c   1.000
_cell.angle_alpha   90.00
_cell.angle_beta   90.00
_cell.angle_gamma   90.00
#
_symmetry.space_group_name_H-M   'P 1'
#
loop_
_entity.id
_entity.type
_entity.pdbx_description
1 polymer ?
#
loop_
_entity_poly.entity_id
_entity_poly.type
_entity_poly.pdbx_seq_one_letter_code
_entity_poly.pdbx_strand_id
1 'polypeptide(L)'
;MTSLTERRATARSAEPLPTIRHRPLSTAGVIQRVIAYTLLVLLALFCLVPFAWVVLSSVDGHAGAIVQLPTLSLGNFTKFFTNAGTPLLLLNSLIIGIGGTALNLVLGVMGGYALARFDFRGRRVFMFGILLIRVIPAPATIVALYLIMVNLQLTNTLIGLILVEAVLQLPVTLWLLKGTVSAVPVELEEAAWVDGATRLQAIRQIVLPLVGPGLGAAAMLTFMGIWGDFLTPLVMLQSQELYPLSIGLFRAFSEHNQVDWGLLAASAIVYLAPPAILYIFVRKYLLRSSLGGAVKG
;
A
#
# COMPACT_ATOMS: atom_id res chain seq x y z
N MET A 1 3.11 59.51 -55.70
CA MET A 1 1.65 59.56 -55.61
C MET A 1 1.16 58.16 -55.44
N THR A 2 0.56 57.85 -54.30
CA THR A 2 -0.45 56.87 -54.00
C THR A 2 -0.31 56.38 -52.55
N SER A 3 -1.10 57.01 -51.79
CA SER A 3 -1.97 56.65 -50.65
C SER A 3 -1.55 55.44 -49.76
N LEU A 4 -1.05 55.81 -48.58
CA LEU A 4 -1.03 55.00 -47.40
C LEU A 4 -2.42 55.01 -46.78
N THR A 5 -3.21 53.99 -47.07
CA THR A 5 -4.52 53.80 -46.46
C THR A 5 -4.36 53.18 -45.09
N GLU A 6 -4.87 53.86 -44.10
CA GLU A 6 -5.17 53.59 -42.75
C GLU A 6 -5.49 52.09 -42.48
N ARG A 7 -4.62 51.36 -41.76
CA ARG A 7 -5.01 50.20 -41.00
C ARG A 7 -5.54 50.67 -39.63
N ARG A 8 -6.86 50.89 -39.55
CA ARG A 8 -7.56 51.00 -38.27
C ARG A 8 -7.35 49.69 -37.48
N ALA A 9 -6.55 49.76 -36.46
CA ALA A 9 -6.51 48.75 -35.42
C ALA A 9 -7.87 48.73 -34.72
N THR A 10 -8.70 47.76 -35.05
CA THR A 10 -9.89 47.43 -34.26
C THR A 10 -9.43 46.98 -32.90
N ALA A 11 -9.51 47.88 -31.92
CA ALA A 11 -9.36 47.53 -30.51
C ALA A 11 -10.45 46.49 -30.19
N ARG A 12 -10.05 45.24 -30.05
CA ARG A 12 -10.89 44.22 -29.45
C ARG A 12 -11.19 44.70 -28.04
N SER A 13 -12.42 45.11 -27.79
CA SER A 13 -12.95 45.39 -26.48
C SER A 13 -12.71 44.12 -25.64
N ALA A 14 -11.86 44.23 -24.61
CA ALA A 14 -11.65 43.15 -23.66
C ALA A 14 -13.01 42.80 -23.04
N GLU A 15 -13.51 41.61 -23.34
CA GLU A 15 -14.67 41.06 -22.64
C GLU A 15 -14.37 41.04 -21.14
N PRO A 16 -15.24 41.64 -20.32
CA PRO A 16 -15.03 41.65 -18.88
C PRO A 16 -15.03 40.17 -18.39
N LEU A 17 -13.97 39.79 -17.69
CA LEU A 17 -13.85 38.49 -17.07
C LEU A 17 -15.13 38.16 -16.26
N PRO A 18 -15.69 36.97 -16.36
CA PRO A 18 -16.90 36.62 -15.65
C PRO A 18 -16.67 36.80 -14.14
N THR A 19 -17.37 37.78 -13.58
CA THR A 19 -17.37 37.99 -12.12
C THR A 19 -17.95 36.76 -11.47
N ILE A 20 -17.13 36.09 -10.62
CA ILE A 20 -17.59 34.99 -9.80
C ILE A 20 -18.62 35.54 -8.82
N ARG A 21 -19.90 35.51 -9.19
CA ARG A 21 -21.01 35.85 -8.29
C ARG A 21 -21.06 34.74 -7.21
N HIS A 22 -20.56 35.04 -6.02
CA HIS A 22 -20.86 34.25 -4.85
C HIS A 22 -22.37 34.23 -4.63
N ARG A 23 -23.06 33.18 -5.07
CA ARG A 23 -24.48 33.00 -4.74
C ARG A 23 -24.60 32.95 -3.22
N PRO A 24 -25.42 33.81 -2.60
CA PRO A 24 -25.70 33.70 -1.18
C PRO A 24 -26.27 32.30 -0.91
N LEU A 25 -25.75 31.65 0.11
CA LEU A 25 -26.20 30.32 0.46
C LEU A 25 -27.67 30.38 0.84
N SER A 26 -28.52 29.64 0.12
CA SER A 26 -29.91 29.48 0.53
C SER A 26 -29.95 28.77 1.90
N THR A 27 -30.96 29.07 2.72
CA THR A 27 -31.18 28.42 4.03
C THR A 27 -31.14 26.89 3.90
N ALA A 28 -31.68 26.32 2.82
CA ALA A 28 -31.59 24.90 2.49
C ALA A 28 -30.13 24.45 2.30
N GLY A 29 -29.28 25.24 1.65
CA GLY A 29 -27.85 24.94 1.47
C GLY A 29 -27.05 24.98 2.76
N VAL A 30 -27.42 25.84 3.70
CA VAL A 30 -26.81 25.88 5.06
C VAL A 30 -27.19 24.65 5.84
N ILE A 31 -28.48 24.29 5.87
CA ILE A 31 -28.98 23.08 6.56
C ILE A 31 -28.30 21.82 6.00
N GLN A 32 -28.23 21.68 4.67
CA GLN A 32 -27.56 20.53 4.03
C GLN A 32 -26.09 20.42 4.44
N ARG A 33 -25.36 21.53 4.53
CA ARG A 33 -23.96 21.55 4.99
C ARG A 33 -23.85 21.15 6.46
N VAL A 34 -24.71 21.69 7.33
CA VAL A 34 -24.73 21.34 8.75
C VAL A 34 -24.95 19.84 8.91
N ILE A 35 -25.95 19.28 8.23
CA ILE A 35 -26.21 17.82 8.27
C ILE A 35 -25.00 17.04 7.77
N ALA A 36 -24.41 17.45 6.63
CA ALA A 36 -23.23 16.76 6.08
C ALA A 36 -22.03 16.80 7.04
N TYR A 37 -21.71 17.95 7.64
CA TYR A 37 -20.65 18.05 8.63
C TYR A 37 -20.94 17.27 9.91
N THR A 38 -22.18 17.28 10.40
CA THR A 38 -22.58 16.48 11.56
C THR A 38 -22.39 14.98 11.30
N LEU A 39 -22.84 14.50 10.12
CA LEU A 39 -22.64 13.10 9.73
C LEU A 39 -21.14 12.75 9.59
N LEU A 40 -20.33 13.64 9.00
CA LEU A 40 -18.89 13.43 8.88
C LEU A 40 -18.21 13.37 10.26
N VAL A 41 -18.59 14.25 11.18
CA VAL A 41 -18.05 14.24 12.56
C VAL A 41 -18.45 12.97 13.29
N LEU A 42 -19.73 12.58 13.20
CA LEU A 42 -20.20 11.33 13.83
C LEU A 42 -19.48 10.10 13.27
N LEU A 43 -19.29 10.04 11.93
CA LEU A 43 -18.54 8.98 11.28
C LEU A 43 -17.07 8.98 11.73
N ALA A 44 -16.44 10.16 11.80
CA ALA A 44 -15.06 10.29 12.25
C ALA A 44 -14.90 9.84 13.72
N LEU A 45 -15.81 10.25 14.60
CA LEU A 45 -15.83 9.79 16.00
C LEU A 45 -16.02 8.26 16.08
N PHE A 46 -16.99 7.72 15.35
CA PHE A 46 -17.21 6.27 15.29
C PHE A 46 -15.97 5.49 14.85
N CYS A 47 -15.23 6.00 13.87
CA CYS A 47 -13.99 5.39 13.42
C CYS A 47 -12.84 5.58 14.44
N LEU A 48 -12.76 6.75 15.10
CA LEU A 48 -11.63 7.05 15.98
C LEU A 48 -11.74 6.39 17.36
N VAL A 49 -12.95 6.15 17.88
CA VAL A 49 -13.17 5.57 19.22
C VAL A 49 -12.45 4.22 19.41
N PRO A 50 -12.54 3.23 18.48
CA PRO A 50 -11.82 1.98 18.65
C PRO A 50 -10.31 2.17 18.70
N PHE A 51 -9.76 3.04 17.85
CA PHE A 51 -8.32 3.33 17.86
C PHE A 51 -7.88 4.04 19.13
N ALA A 52 -8.67 5.01 19.62
CA ALA A 52 -8.40 5.68 20.87
C ALA A 52 -8.39 4.68 22.04
N TRP A 53 -9.33 3.73 22.05
CA TRP A 53 -9.37 2.68 23.06
C TRP A 53 -8.09 1.82 23.03
N VAL A 54 -7.64 1.37 21.86
CA VAL A 54 -6.40 0.60 21.73
C VAL A 54 -5.19 1.40 22.24
N VAL A 55 -5.09 2.70 21.86
CA VAL A 55 -4.00 3.57 22.31
C VAL A 55 -4.04 3.74 23.83
N LEU A 56 -5.19 4.00 24.42
CA LEU A 56 -5.33 4.16 25.87
C LEU A 56 -5.02 2.86 26.61
N SER A 57 -5.54 1.71 26.14
CA SER A 57 -5.28 0.41 26.73
C SER A 57 -3.80 0.02 26.64
N SER A 58 -3.09 0.43 25.59
CA SER A 58 -1.65 0.12 25.45
C SER A 58 -0.78 0.78 26.53
N VAL A 59 -1.22 1.92 27.05
CA VAL A 59 -0.54 2.68 28.12
C VAL A 59 -1.24 2.55 29.49
N ASP A 60 -2.24 1.68 29.63
CA ASP A 60 -2.91 1.43 30.89
C ASP A 60 -2.29 0.22 31.60
N GLY A 61 -1.80 0.44 32.83
CA GLY A 61 -1.22 -0.63 33.67
C GLY A 61 -2.25 -1.68 34.15
N HIS A 62 -3.55 -1.37 34.09
CA HIS A 62 -4.65 -2.22 34.52
C HIS A 62 -5.68 -2.43 33.39
N ALA A 63 -5.23 -2.42 32.14
CA ALA A 63 -6.10 -2.56 30.98
C ALA A 63 -6.98 -3.82 31.08
N GLY A 64 -8.27 -3.65 30.86
CA GLY A 64 -9.29 -4.70 30.88
C GLY A 64 -10.22 -4.61 29.67
N ALA A 65 -11.20 -5.52 29.63
CA ALA A 65 -12.25 -5.48 28.58
C ALA A 65 -13.21 -4.28 28.74
N ILE A 66 -13.19 -3.59 29.89
CA ILE A 66 -14.08 -2.47 30.20
C ILE A 66 -13.29 -1.16 30.04
N VAL A 67 -13.92 -0.17 29.42
CA VAL A 67 -13.34 1.17 29.30
C VAL A 67 -13.29 1.84 30.69
N GLN A 68 -12.09 2.13 31.16
CA GLN A 68 -11.83 2.85 32.41
C GLN A 68 -10.79 3.95 32.18
N LEU A 69 -10.66 4.86 33.14
CA LEU A 69 -9.62 5.87 33.07
C LEU A 69 -8.24 5.19 33.18
N PRO A 70 -7.33 5.39 32.22
CA PRO A 70 -6.06 4.68 32.16
C PRO A 70 -5.14 5.10 33.31
N THR A 71 -4.51 4.13 33.95
CA THR A 71 -3.34 4.37 34.81
C THR A 71 -2.10 4.39 33.94
N LEU A 72 -1.63 5.59 33.57
CA LEU A 72 -0.55 5.76 32.60
C LEU A 72 0.71 4.97 32.98
N SER A 73 1.05 3.97 32.19
CA SER A 73 2.19 3.09 32.37
C SER A 73 2.72 2.61 31.03
N LEU A 74 4.04 2.59 30.86
CA LEU A 74 4.69 1.96 29.71
C LEU A 74 5.01 0.48 29.94
N GLY A 75 4.51 -0.10 31.04
CA GLY A 75 4.75 -1.49 31.44
C GLY A 75 4.35 -2.51 30.35
N ASN A 76 3.30 -2.26 29.60
CA ASN A 76 2.84 -3.13 28.50
C ASN A 76 3.84 -3.16 27.33
N PHE A 77 4.44 -2.03 26.98
CA PHE A 77 5.51 -1.99 25.99
C PHE A 77 6.78 -2.68 26.51
N THR A 78 7.11 -2.47 27.79
CA THR A 78 8.23 -3.19 28.40
C THR A 78 7.98 -4.69 28.36
N LYS A 79 6.79 -5.16 28.73
CA LYS A 79 6.41 -6.59 28.60
C LYS A 79 6.58 -7.09 27.15
N PHE A 80 6.14 -6.30 26.16
CA PHE A 80 6.28 -6.67 24.74
C PHE A 80 7.74 -6.92 24.36
N PHE A 81 8.67 -6.04 24.75
CA PHE A 81 10.08 -6.14 24.37
C PHE A 81 10.89 -7.09 25.25
N THR A 82 10.46 -7.37 26.49
CA THR A 82 11.16 -8.27 27.42
C THR A 82 10.62 -9.69 27.44
N ASN A 83 9.41 -9.91 26.94
CA ASN A 83 8.81 -11.24 26.90
C ASN A 83 9.51 -12.10 25.84
N ALA A 84 9.97 -13.28 26.26
CA ALA A 84 10.68 -14.20 25.36
C ALA A 84 9.82 -14.56 24.12
N GLY A 85 10.32 -14.23 22.94
CA GLY A 85 9.67 -14.54 21.65
C GLY A 85 8.90 -13.40 20.99
N THR A 86 8.32 -12.45 21.73
CA THR A 86 7.50 -11.38 21.12
C THR A 86 8.31 -10.47 20.16
N PRO A 87 9.53 -10.02 20.49
CA PRO A 87 10.37 -9.29 19.55
C PRO A 87 10.75 -10.10 18.30
N LEU A 88 10.89 -11.43 18.46
CA LEU A 88 11.19 -12.32 17.34
C LEU A 88 10.03 -12.37 16.33
N LEU A 89 8.77 -12.38 16.81
CA LEU A 89 7.59 -12.31 15.94
C LEU A 89 7.59 -11.03 15.09
N LEU A 90 7.96 -9.89 15.69
CA LEU A 90 8.08 -8.62 14.98
C LEU A 90 9.21 -8.68 13.94
N LEU A 91 10.37 -9.21 14.31
CA LEU A 91 11.51 -9.38 13.41
C LEU A 91 11.15 -10.25 12.22
N ASN A 92 10.49 -11.38 12.45
CA ASN A 92 10.01 -12.27 11.39
C ASN A 92 9.04 -11.54 10.46
N SER A 93 8.08 -10.79 11.01
CA SER A 93 7.17 -9.96 10.20
C SER A 93 7.91 -8.97 9.32
N LEU A 94 8.94 -8.30 9.84
CA LEU A 94 9.76 -7.37 9.06
C LEU A 94 10.55 -8.08 7.96
N ILE A 95 11.16 -9.23 8.26
CA ILE A 95 11.89 -10.03 7.27
C ILE A 95 10.96 -10.48 6.15
N ILE A 96 9.79 -11.02 6.49
CA ILE A 96 8.78 -11.49 5.51
C ILE A 96 8.24 -10.30 4.72
N GLY A 97 7.80 -9.25 5.39
CA GLY A 97 7.20 -8.07 4.78
C GLY A 97 8.16 -7.34 3.82
N ILE A 98 9.38 -7.07 4.27
CA ILE A 98 10.40 -6.39 3.46
C ILE A 98 10.92 -7.31 2.36
N GLY A 99 11.28 -8.57 2.70
CA GLY A 99 11.80 -9.54 1.75
C GLY A 99 10.80 -9.88 0.64
N GLY A 100 9.54 -10.15 1.02
CA GLY A 100 8.46 -10.44 0.06
C GLY A 100 8.15 -9.25 -0.82
N THR A 101 8.10 -8.03 -0.25
CA THR A 101 7.88 -6.80 -1.02
C THR A 101 9.05 -6.54 -2.00
N ALA A 102 10.29 -6.66 -1.55
CA ALA A 102 11.45 -6.44 -2.41
C ALA A 102 11.47 -7.43 -3.58
N LEU A 103 11.26 -8.72 -3.31
CA LEU A 103 11.20 -9.74 -4.35
C LEU A 103 10.05 -9.49 -5.32
N ASN A 104 8.85 -9.20 -4.80
CA ASN A 104 7.69 -8.88 -5.62
C ASN A 104 7.92 -7.67 -6.53
N LEU A 105 8.54 -6.60 -6.02
CA LEU A 105 8.84 -5.40 -6.81
C LEU A 105 9.87 -5.69 -7.90
N VAL A 106 10.90 -6.48 -7.63
CA VAL A 106 11.88 -6.88 -8.66
C VAL A 106 11.18 -7.64 -9.77
N LEU A 107 10.40 -8.66 -9.44
CA LEU A 107 9.63 -9.44 -10.42
C LEU A 107 8.58 -8.58 -11.13
N GLY A 108 7.93 -7.70 -10.40
CA GLY A 108 6.92 -6.77 -10.89
C GLY A 108 7.48 -5.74 -11.88
N VAL A 109 8.66 -5.19 -11.60
CA VAL A 109 9.35 -4.26 -12.53
C VAL A 109 9.75 -4.99 -13.80
N MET A 110 10.39 -6.15 -13.68
CA MET A 110 10.82 -6.93 -14.84
C MET A 110 9.63 -7.37 -15.71
N GLY A 111 8.60 -7.94 -15.08
CA GLY A 111 7.40 -8.39 -15.78
C GLY A 111 6.54 -7.23 -16.29
N GLY A 112 6.37 -6.16 -15.49
CA GLY A 112 5.65 -4.96 -15.87
C GLY A 112 6.30 -4.23 -17.06
N TYR A 113 7.63 -4.13 -17.06
CA TYR A 113 8.40 -3.60 -18.20
C TYR A 113 8.24 -4.47 -19.44
N ALA A 114 8.41 -5.79 -19.31
CA ALA A 114 8.22 -6.71 -20.42
C ALA A 114 6.82 -6.61 -21.02
N LEU A 115 5.80 -6.57 -20.17
CA LEU A 115 4.41 -6.40 -20.57
C LEU A 115 4.08 -5.01 -21.14
N ALA A 116 4.87 -3.98 -20.84
CA ALA A 116 4.67 -2.63 -21.38
C ALA A 116 5.36 -2.43 -22.73
N ARG A 117 6.54 -3.03 -22.95
CA ARG A 117 7.43 -2.72 -24.07
C ARG A 117 7.47 -3.79 -25.16
N PHE A 118 7.17 -5.06 -24.82
CA PHE A 118 7.22 -6.11 -25.80
C PHE A 118 5.83 -6.52 -26.26
N ASP A 119 5.64 -6.55 -27.58
CA ASP A 119 4.43 -7.10 -28.17
C ASP A 119 4.67 -8.58 -28.51
N PHE A 120 3.89 -9.45 -27.84
CA PHE A 120 3.92 -10.89 -28.09
C PHE A 120 2.50 -11.46 -28.19
N ARG A 121 2.37 -12.56 -28.93
CA ARG A 121 1.09 -13.25 -29.07
C ARG A 121 0.59 -13.75 -27.72
N GLY A 122 -0.65 -13.44 -27.36
CA GLY A 122 -1.25 -13.85 -26.08
C GLY A 122 -1.06 -12.88 -24.92
N ARG A 123 -0.37 -11.74 -25.08
CA ARG A 123 -0.16 -10.73 -24.01
C ARG A 123 -1.46 -10.33 -23.31
N ARG A 124 -2.55 -10.10 -24.08
CA ARG A 124 -3.85 -9.74 -23.50
C ARG A 124 -4.43 -10.88 -22.67
N VAL A 125 -4.37 -12.11 -23.19
CA VAL A 125 -4.85 -13.32 -22.49
C VAL A 125 -4.05 -13.54 -21.21
N PHE A 126 -2.73 -13.40 -21.28
CA PHE A 126 -1.85 -13.50 -20.10
C PHE A 126 -2.20 -12.46 -19.02
N MET A 127 -2.41 -11.20 -19.41
CA MET A 127 -2.82 -10.13 -18.49
C MET A 127 -4.15 -10.42 -17.82
N PHE A 128 -5.16 -10.88 -18.57
CA PHE A 128 -6.44 -11.29 -18.01
C PHE A 128 -6.33 -12.53 -17.13
N GLY A 129 -5.54 -13.52 -17.57
CA GLY A 129 -5.29 -14.76 -16.83
C GLY A 129 -4.69 -14.50 -15.44
N ILE A 130 -3.71 -13.61 -15.35
CA ILE A 130 -3.11 -13.20 -14.06
C ILE A 130 -4.16 -12.59 -13.13
N LEU A 131 -5.08 -11.77 -13.65
CA LEU A 131 -6.15 -11.19 -12.82
C LEU A 131 -7.19 -12.25 -12.41
N LEU A 132 -7.49 -13.22 -13.28
CA LEU A 132 -8.43 -14.29 -12.97
C LEU A 132 -7.95 -15.19 -11.82
N ILE A 133 -6.63 -15.33 -11.62
CA ILE A 133 -6.07 -16.06 -10.46
C ILE A 133 -6.55 -15.43 -9.14
N ARG A 134 -6.76 -14.11 -9.09
CA ARG A 134 -7.27 -13.41 -7.90
C ARG A 134 -8.74 -13.72 -7.58
N VAL A 135 -9.48 -14.28 -8.51
CA VAL A 135 -10.90 -14.71 -8.30
C VAL A 135 -10.94 -16.03 -7.53
N ILE A 136 -9.86 -16.83 -7.61
CA ILE A 136 -9.77 -18.10 -6.86
C ILE A 136 -9.69 -17.78 -5.36
N PRO A 137 -10.51 -18.41 -4.51
CA PRO A 137 -10.45 -18.20 -3.07
C PRO A 137 -9.05 -18.49 -2.50
N ALA A 138 -8.53 -17.59 -1.66
CA ALA A 138 -7.20 -17.71 -1.07
C ALA A 138 -6.92 -19.10 -0.43
N PRO A 139 -7.84 -19.73 0.33
CA PRO A 139 -7.59 -21.05 0.91
C PRO A 139 -7.24 -22.13 -0.12
N ALA A 140 -7.90 -22.13 -1.28
CA ALA A 140 -7.63 -23.12 -2.33
C ALA A 140 -6.23 -22.88 -2.97
N THR A 141 -5.87 -21.62 -3.19
CA THR A 141 -4.55 -21.26 -3.74
C THR A 141 -3.42 -21.61 -2.77
N ILE A 142 -3.62 -21.36 -1.47
CA ILE A 142 -2.60 -21.63 -0.45
C ILE A 142 -2.31 -23.13 -0.33
N VAL A 143 -3.34 -23.99 -0.40
CA VAL A 143 -3.14 -25.44 -0.36
C VAL A 143 -2.27 -25.91 -1.53
N ALA A 144 -2.55 -25.41 -2.74
CA ALA A 144 -1.74 -25.76 -3.92
C ALA A 144 -0.29 -25.28 -3.80
N LEU A 145 -0.09 -24.04 -3.31
CA LEU A 145 1.26 -23.50 -3.06
C LEU A 145 2.00 -24.26 -1.95
N TYR A 146 1.30 -24.65 -0.89
CA TYR A 146 1.86 -25.49 0.18
C TYR A 146 2.43 -26.81 -0.37
N LEU A 147 1.67 -27.51 -1.21
CA LEU A 147 2.13 -28.76 -1.83
C LEU A 147 3.38 -28.54 -2.71
N ILE A 148 3.45 -27.41 -3.43
CA ILE A 148 4.66 -27.05 -4.20
C ILE A 148 5.83 -26.81 -3.24
N MET A 149 5.63 -26.09 -2.14
CA MET A 149 6.68 -25.83 -1.15
C MET A 149 7.15 -27.10 -0.42
N VAL A 150 6.26 -28.08 -0.20
CA VAL A 150 6.64 -29.42 0.32
C VAL A 150 7.62 -30.10 -0.64
N ASN A 151 7.31 -30.12 -1.93
CA ASN A 151 8.18 -30.74 -2.94
C ASN A 151 9.53 -30.02 -3.07
N LEU A 152 9.56 -28.71 -2.85
CA LEU A 152 10.79 -27.91 -2.86
C LEU A 152 11.56 -27.96 -1.54
N GLN A 153 11.03 -28.62 -0.51
CA GLN A 153 11.57 -28.65 0.87
C GLN A 153 11.71 -27.24 1.49
N LEU A 154 10.80 -26.34 1.14
CA LEU A 154 10.78 -24.94 1.60
C LEU A 154 9.64 -24.64 2.59
N THR A 155 8.86 -25.66 2.98
CA THR A 155 7.88 -25.54 4.07
C THR A 155 8.59 -25.28 5.40
N ASN A 156 7.90 -24.58 6.30
CA ASN A 156 8.42 -24.19 7.60
C ASN A 156 9.76 -23.42 7.53
N THR A 157 9.90 -22.55 6.52
CA THR A 157 11.04 -21.65 6.35
C THR A 157 10.56 -20.22 6.00
N LEU A 158 11.30 -19.20 6.48
CA LEU A 158 11.01 -17.81 6.10
C LEU A 158 11.20 -17.56 4.61
N ILE A 159 12.17 -18.23 3.97
CA ILE A 159 12.42 -18.09 2.53
C ILE A 159 11.24 -18.62 1.72
N GLY A 160 10.72 -19.81 2.06
CA GLY A 160 9.55 -20.39 1.41
C GLY A 160 8.34 -19.48 1.54
N LEU A 161 8.10 -18.91 2.72
CA LEU A 161 7.01 -17.97 2.94
C LEU A 161 7.20 -16.68 2.14
N ILE A 162 8.39 -16.10 2.10
CA ILE A 162 8.72 -14.91 1.29
C ILE A 162 8.43 -15.15 -0.19
N LEU A 163 8.80 -16.31 -0.72
CA LEU A 163 8.53 -16.67 -2.12
C LEU A 163 7.02 -16.74 -2.41
N VAL A 164 6.27 -17.42 -1.54
CA VAL A 164 4.82 -17.56 -1.67
C VAL A 164 4.13 -16.20 -1.61
N GLU A 165 4.46 -15.39 -0.61
CA GLU A 165 3.88 -14.06 -0.43
C GLU A 165 4.19 -13.13 -1.62
N ALA A 166 5.43 -13.14 -2.10
CA ALA A 166 5.82 -12.35 -3.26
C ALA A 166 5.01 -12.75 -4.51
N VAL A 167 4.79 -14.04 -4.74
CA VAL A 167 4.01 -14.54 -5.88
C VAL A 167 2.53 -14.23 -5.74
N LEU A 168 1.96 -14.36 -4.55
CA LEU A 168 0.55 -14.05 -4.30
C LEU A 168 0.21 -12.58 -4.59
N GLN A 169 1.12 -11.66 -4.30
CA GLN A 169 0.91 -10.22 -4.56
C GLN A 169 1.26 -9.81 -6.01
N LEU A 170 1.94 -10.67 -6.78
CA LEU A 170 2.48 -10.35 -8.10
C LEU A 170 1.42 -9.89 -9.13
N PRO A 171 0.20 -10.45 -9.19
CA PRO A 171 -0.81 -10.04 -10.17
C PRO A 171 -1.14 -8.54 -10.13
N VAL A 172 -1.34 -7.98 -8.94
CA VAL A 172 -1.66 -6.57 -8.77
C VAL A 172 -0.46 -5.69 -9.11
N THR A 173 0.73 -6.10 -8.65
CA THR A 173 1.98 -5.38 -8.90
C THR A 173 2.31 -5.32 -10.39
N LEU A 174 2.17 -6.43 -11.12
CA LEU A 174 2.37 -6.47 -12.57
C LEU A 174 1.43 -5.52 -13.30
N TRP A 175 0.14 -5.52 -12.91
CA TRP A 175 -0.86 -4.67 -13.54
C TRP A 175 -0.57 -3.19 -13.32
N LEU A 176 -0.23 -2.83 -12.09
CA LEU A 176 0.09 -1.46 -11.70
C LEU A 176 1.37 -0.98 -12.39
N LEU A 177 2.44 -1.78 -12.33
CA LEU A 177 3.73 -1.39 -12.90
C LEU A 177 3.71 -1.39 -14.43
N LYS A 178 2.99 -2.32 -15.07
CA LYS A 178 2.73 -2.25 -16.52
C LYS A 178 2.05 -0.93 -16.90
N GLY A 179 1.05 -0.50 -16.14
CA GLY A 179 0.35 0.77 -16.38
C GLY A 179 1.28 1.98 -16.27
N THR A 180 2.10 2.03 -15.22
CA THR A 180 3.04 3.14 -14.98
C THR A 180 4.18 3.17 -16.01
N VAL A 181 4.74 2.01 -16.37
CA VAL A 181 5.76 1.92 -17.44
C VAL A 181 5.16 2.32 -18.78
N SER A 182 3.92 1.94 -19.11
CA SER A 182 3.26 2.33 -20.35
C SER A 182 3.02 3.84 -20.47
N ALA A 183 2.99 4.58 -19.36
CA ALA A 183 2.85 6.03 -19.34
C ALA A 183 4.18 6.76 -19.62
N VAL A 184 5.31 6.07 -19.57
CA VAL A 184 6.62 6.66 -19.94
C VAL A 184 6.77 6.62 -21.47
N PRO A 185 7.05 7.77 -22.12
CA PRO A 185 7.29 7.81 -23.55
C PRO A 185 8.46 6.91 -23.97
N VAL A 186 8.27 6.11 -25.03
CA VAL A 186 9.30 5.15 -25.51
C VAL A 186 10.50 5.89 -26.06
N GLU A 187 10.28 7.06 -26.62
CA GLU A 187 11.27 7.95 -27.23
C GLU A 187 12.43 8.30 -26.28
N LEU A 188 12.16 8.33 -24.96
CA LEU A 188 13.21 8.57 -23.97
C LEU A 188 14.18 7.39 -23.85
N GLU A 189 13.68 6.17 -24.01
CA GLU A 189 14.52 4.97 -24.00
C GLU A 189 15.29 4.84 -25.34
N GLU A 190 14.63 5.15 -26.45
CA GLU A 190 15.25 5.14 -27.79
C GLU A 190 16.39 6.17 -27.89
N ALA A 191 16.21 7.37 -27.36
CA ALA A 191 17.27 8.37 -27.30
C ALA A 191 18.49 7.86 -26.51
N ALA A 192 18.28 7.21 -25.36
CA ALA A 192 19.38 6.65 -24.59
C ALA A 192 20.10 5.52 -25.33
N TRP A 193 19.39 4.70 -26.11
CA TRP A 193 20.02 3.65 -26.92
C TRP A 193 20.89 4.25 -28.06
N VAL A 194 20.44 5.36 -28.64
CA VAL A 194 21.25 6.10 -29.64
C VAL A 194 22.53 6.66 -29.00
N ASP A 195 22.44 7.09 -27.72
CA ASP A 195 23.58 7.54 -26.92
C ASP A 195 24.49 6.39 -26.42
N GLY A 196 24.17 5.13 -26.80
CA GLY A 196 24.99 3.95 -26.48
C GLY A 196 24.63 3.26 -25.16
N ALA A 197 23.54 3.64 -24.50
CA ALA A 197 23.06 2.93 -23.30
C ALA A 197 22.50 1.54 -23.64
N THR A 198 22.83 0.56 -22.79
CA THR A 198 22.19 -0.77 -22.86
C THR A 198 20.75 -0.68 -22.37
N ARG A 199 19.91 -1.68 -22.70
CA ARG A 199 18.51 -1.74 -22.22
C ARG A 199 18.42 -1.69 -20.69
N LEU A 200 19.30 -2.38 -19.98
CA LEU A 200 19.32 -2.36 -18.51
C LEU A 200 19.69 -0.99 -17.94
N GLN A 201 20.60 -0.28 -18.61
CA GLN A 201 20.96 1.10 -18.25
C GLN A 201 19.78 2.05 -18.47
N ALA A 202 19.09 1.94 -19.61
CA ALA A 202 17.88 2.73 -19.89
C ALA A 202 16.78 2.46 -18.84
N ILE A 203 16.52 1.20 -18.48
CA ILE A 203 15.57 0.84 -17.41
C ILE A 203 15.99 1.52 -16.09
N ARG A 204 17.25 1.37 -15.68
CA ARG A 204 17.71 1.83 -14.37
C ARG A 204 17.82 3.35 -14.29
N GLN A 205 18.26 4.02 -15.35
CA GLN A 205 18.57 5.45 -15.33
C GLN A 205 17.40 6.33 -15.80
N ILE A 206 16.48 5.79 -16.62
CA ILE A 206 15.37 6.55 -17.18
C ILE A 206 14.03 6.01 -16.66
N VAL A 207 13.73 4.74 -16.90
CA VAL A 207 12.39 4.21 -16.59
C VAL A 207 12.15 4.17 -15.09
N LEU A 208 13.05 3.57 -14.29
CA LEU A 208 12.86 3.43 -12.84
C LEU A 208 12.67 4.76 -12.09
N PRO A 209 13.43 5.83 -12.35
CA PRO A 209 13.16 7.13 -11.75
C PRO A 209 11.80 7.72 -12.13
N LEU A 210 11.38 7.56 -13.39
CA LEU A 210 10.10 8.09 -13.89
C LEU A 210 8.89 7.33 -13.36
N VAL A 211 8.99 6.00 -13.18
CA VAL A 211 7.93 5.18 -12.59
C VAL A 211 7.96 5.17 -11.06
N GLY A 212 8.87 5.92 -10.44
CA GLY A 212 9.05 6.01 -9.00
C GLY A 212 7.74 6.16 -8.20
N PRO A 213 6.79 7.05 -8.59
CA PRO A 213 5.49 7.15 -7.94
C PRO A 213 4.67 5.85 -7.98
N GLY A 214 4.63 5.18 -9.13
CA GLY A 214 3.96 3.89 -9.31
C GLY A 214 4.65 2.77 -8.53
N LEU A 215 5.99 2.78 -8.49
CA LEU A 215 6.77 1.82 -7.72
C LEU A 215 6.50 1.98 -6.21
N GLY A 216 6.40 3.23 -5.72
CA GLY A 216 6.03 3.50 -4.33
C GLY A 216 4.62 3.00 -3.99
N ALA A 217 3.65 3.20 -4.89
CA ALA A 217 2.30 2.68 -4.72
C ALA A 217 2.28 1.14 -4.71
N ALA A 218 3.01 0.50 -5.63
CA ALA A 218 3.16 -0.95 -5.66
C ALA A 218 3.79 -1.49 -4.38
N ALA A 219 4.88 -0.84 -3.90
CA ALA A 219 5.54 -1.20 -2.65
C ALA A 219 4.58 -1.16 -1.45
N MET A 220 3.79 -0.09 -1.35
CA MET A 220 2.83 0.08 -0.25
C MET A 220 1.75 -0.99 -0.29
N LEU A 221 1.13 -1.23 -1.45
CA LEU A 221 0.08 -2.23 -1.60
C LEU A 221 0.60 -3.65 -1.33
N THR A 222 1.76 -3.99 -1.86
CA THR A 222 2.39 -5.30 -1.65
C THR A 222 2.76 -5.50 -0.19
N PHE A 223 3.43 -4.51 0.42
CA PHE A 223 3.82 -4.61 1.83
C PHE A 223 2.60 -4.76 2.74
N MET A 224 1.55 -3.96 2.54
CA MET A 224 0.32 -4.08 3.33
C MET A 224 -0.38 -5.42 3.12
N GLY A 225 -0.36 -5.96 1.89
CA GLY A 225 -0.91 -7.28 1.61
C GLY A 225 -0.17 -8.39 2.34
N ILE A 226 1.16 -8.39 2.33
CA ILE A 226 2.01 -9.37 3.02
C ILE A 226 1.93 -9.17 4.54
N TRP A 227 2.04 -7.92 5.00
CA TRP A 227 2.02 -7.59 6.43
C TRP A 227 0.72 -8.01 7.12
N GLY A 228 -0.41 -7.83 6.44
CA GLY A 228 -1.72 -8.17 6.95
C GLY A 228 -2.12 -9.64 6.76
N ASP A 229 -1.33 -10.43 6.01
CA ASP A 229 -1.68 -11.84 5.82
C ASP A 229 -1.44 -12.65 7.10
N PHE A 230 -2.46 -13.39 7.46
CA PHE A 230 -2.46 -14.29 8.58
C PHE A 230 -2.52 -15.75 8.11
N LEU A 231 -3.28 -16.00 7.03
CA LEU A 231 -3.62 -17.35 6.63
C LEU A 231 -2.43 -18.08 5.97
N THR A 232 -1.70 -17.40 5.10
CA THR A 232 -0.54 -18.00 4.44
C THR A 232 0.56 -18.40 5.44
N PRO A 233 1.00 -17.52 6.37
CA PRO A 233 1.93 -17.91 7.40
C PRO A 233 1.44 -19.05 8.30
N LEU A 234 0.14 -19.03 8.65
CA LEU A 234 -0.45 -20.08 9.50
C LEU A 234 -0.39 -21.47 8.87
N VAL A 235 -0.55 -21.56 7.54
CA VAL A 235 -0.48 -22.84 6.81
C VAL A 235 0.96 -23.22 6.50
N MET A 236 1.84 -22.25 6.20
CA MET A 236 3.19 -22.51 5.73
C MET A 236 4.20 -22.80 6.86
N LEU A 237 3.97 -22.23 8.04
CA LEU A 237 4.88 -22.34 9.18
C LEU A 237 4.31 -23.24 10.26
N GLN A 238 5.18 -24.04 10.88
CA GLN A 238 4.83 -24.97 11.97
C GLN A 238 5.59 -24.61 13.27
N SER A 239 6.80 -24.09 13.13
CA SER A 239 7.66 -23.71 14.27
C SER A 239 7.27 -22.33 14.80
N GLN A 240 7.03 -22.23 16.11
CA GLN A 240 6.63 -20.97 16.75
C GLN A 240 7.69 -19.86 16.61
N GLU A 241 8.96 -20.27 16.53
CA GLU A 241 10.10 -19.35 16.35
C GLU A 241 10.09 -18.61 15.00
N LEU A 242 9.37 -19.14 14.00
CA LEU A 242 9.26 -18.56 12.67
C LEU A 242 7.99 -17.72 12.49
N TYR A 243 7.08 -17.74 13.45
CA TYR A 243 5.79 -17.05 13.31
C TYR A 243 5.97 -15.53 13.18
N PRO A 244 5.21 -14.88 12.29
CA PRO A 244 5.08 -13.45 12.27
C PRO A 244 4.16 -12.94 13.39
N LEU A 245 4.20 -11.62 13.64
CA LEU A 245 3.42 -10.99 14.70
C LEU A 245 1.91 -11.10 14.47
N SER A 246 1.44 -11.24 13.22
CA SER A 246 0.02 -11.49 12.89
C SER A 246 -0.50 -12.79 13.55
N ILE A 247 0.28 -13.86 13.52
CA ILE A 247 -0.05 -15.12 14.23
C ILE A 247 0.06 -14.92 15.75
N GLY A 248 1.10 -14.23 16.21
CA GLY A 248 1.29 -13.95 17.63
C GLY A 248 0.12 -13.21 18.27
N LEU A 249 -0.40 -12.17 17.59
CA LEU A 249 -1.58 -11.43 18.03
C LEU A 249 -2.84 -12.31 18.10
N PHE A 250 -3.04 -13.17 17.10
CA PHE A 250 -4.18 -14.09 17.09
C PHE A 250 -4.10 -15.10 18.25
N ARG A 251 -2.92 -15.68 18.50
CA ARG A 251 -2.71 -16.62 19.59
C ARG A 251 -2.87 -15.98 20.96
N ALA A 252 -2.36 -14.76 21.15
CA ALA A 252 -2.53 -14.01 22.39
C ALA A 252 -4.01 -13.76 22.73
N PHE A 253 -4.88 -13.65 21.71
CA PHE A 253 -6.32 -13.52 21.91
C PHE A 253 -7.02 -14.86 22.14
N SER A 254 -6.57 -15.96 21.54
CA SER A 254 -7.32 -17.24 21.50
C SER A 254 -6.86 -18.28 22.51
N GLU A 255 -5.59 -18.27 22.95
CA GLU A 255 -5.03 -19.36 23.76
C GLU A 255 -5.12 -19.16 25.28
N HIS A 256 -5.39 -17.96 25.75
CA HIS A 256 -5.43 -17.67 27.19
C HIS A 256 -6.84 -17.38 27.65
N ASN A 257 -7.33 -18.14 28.62
CA ASN A 257 -8.61 -17.90 29.30
C ASN A 257 -8.68 -16.51 29.99
N GLN A 258 -7.55 -15.82 30.09
CA GLN A 258 -7.41 -14.43 30.54
C GLN A 258 -6.53 -13.66 29.55
N VAL A 259 -7.15 -12.84 28.73
CA VAL A 259 -6.46 -11.96 27.77
C VAL A 259 -5.78 -10.82 28.53
N ASP A 260 -4.46 -10.68 28.39
CA ASP A 260 -3.76 -9.45 28.82
C ASP A 260 -4.04 -8.32 27.79
N TRP A 261 -5.11 -7.58 28.02
CA TRP A 261 -5.59 -6.51 27.13
C TRP A 261 -4.55 -5.43 26.90
N GLY A 262 -3.74 -5.11 27.94
CA GLY A 262 -2.67 -4.13 27.85
C GLY A 262 -1.55 -4.58 26.90
N LEU A 263 -1.07 -5.81 27.08
CA LEU A 263 -0.06 -6.38 26.19
C LEU A 263 -0.58 -6.53 24.76
N LEU A 264 -1.82 -6.97 24.58
CA LEU A 264 -2.45 -7.10 23.26
C LEU A 264 -2.55 -5.73 22.57
N ALA A 265 -2.99 -4.70 23.30
CA ALA A 265 -3.09 -3.34 22.77
C ALA A 265 -1.69 -2.76 22.42
N ALA A 266 -0.69 -2.94 23.30
CA ALA A 266 0.68 -2.53 23.00
C ALA A 266 1.25 -3.25 21.77
N SER A 267 0.99 -4.57 21.65
CA SER A 267 1.37 -5.35 20.48
C SER A 267 0.71 -4.87 19.20
N ALA A 268 -0.58 -4.48 19.26
CA ALA A 268 -1.30 -3.92 18.13
C ALA A 268 -0.72 -2.56 17.70
N ILE A 269 -0.33 -1.70 18.63
CA ILE A 269 0.35 -0.42 18.33
C ILE A 269 1.71 -0.67 17.65
N VAL A 270 2.50 -1.60 18.18
CA VAL A 270 3.78 -1.98 17.56
C VAL A 270 3.58 -2.57 16.17
N TYR A 271 2.53 -3.39 15.98
CA TYR A 271 2.17 -3.96 14.68
C TYR A 271 1.77 -2.89 13.66
N LEU A 272 1.13 -1.81 14.07
CA LEU A 272 0.74 -0.71 13.18
C LEU A 272 1.92 0.20 12.79
N ALA A 273 3.01 0.21 13.54
CA ALA A 273 4.12 1.13 13.32
C ALA A 273 4.82 0.96 11.97
N PRO A 274 5.24 -0.24 11.50
CA PRO A 274 5.93 -0.40 10.23
C PRO A 274 5.10 0.03 9.00
N PRO A 275 3.81 -0.34 8.85
CA PRO A 275 2.96 0.20 7.78
C PRO A 275 2.82 1.72 7.83
N ALA A 276 2.67 2.32 9.02
CA ALA A 276 2.56 3.76 9.19
C ALA A 276 3.86 4.47 8.79
N ILE A 277 5.01 3.94 9.19
CA ILE A 277 6.32 4.43 8.80
C ILE A 277 6.48 4.37 7.28
N LEU A 278 6.16 3.22 6.66
CA LEU A 278 6.24 3.07 5.21
C LEU A 278 5.34 4.09 4.50
N TYR A 279 4.10 4.30 4.99
CA TYR A 279 3.19 5.30 4.45
C TYR A 279 3.78 6.71 4.47
N ILE A 280 4.43 7.12 5.57
CA ILE A 280 5.07 8.43 5.69
C ILE A 280 6.13 8.63 4.59
N PHE A 281 6.92 7.61 4.27
CA PHE A 281 7.92 7.67 3.21
C PHE A 281 7.30 7.68 1.81
N VAL A 282 6.24 6.89 1.58
CA VAL A 282 5.65 6.69 0.26
C VAL A 282 4.63 7.79 -0.10
N ARG A 283 3.98 8.44 0.88
CA ARG A 283 2.92 9.44 0.65
C ARG A 283 3.30 10.55 -0.34
N LYS A 284 4.56 10.99 -0.31
CA LYS A 284 5.06 12.02 -1.25
C LYS A 284 5.02 11.59 -2.72
N TYR A 285 5.18 10.30 -2.97
CA TYR A 285 5.10 9.72 -4.31
C TYR A 285 3.64 9.52 -4.74
N LEU A 286 2.76 9.10 -3.80
CA LEU A 286 1.33 8.93 -4.07
C LEU A 286 0.65 10.26 -4.43
N LEU A 287 0.96 11.34 -3.71
CA LEU A 287 0.39 12.66 -3.96
C LEU A 287 0.80 13.25 -5.32
N ARG A 288 2.03 12.98 -5.78
CA ARG A 288 2.51 13.45 -7.10
C ARG A 288 1.77 12.79 -8.26
N SER A 289 1.39 11.52 -8.14
CA SER A 289 0.66 10.80 -9.19
C SER A 289 -0.78 11.29 -9.34
N SER A 290 -1.44 11.73 -8.26
CA SER A 290 -2.82 12.22 -8.30
C SER A 290 -2.95 13.63 -8.90
N LEU A 291 -1.94 14.48 -8.72
CA LEU A 291 -1.95 15.85 -9.26
C LEU A 291 -1.66 15.89 -10.77
N GLY A 292 -0.89 14.95 -11.30
CA GLY A 292 -0.63 14.83 -12.74
C GLY A 292 -1.85 14.41 -13.58
N GLY A 293 -2.85 13.79 -12.98
CA GLY A 293 -4.12 13.42 -13.62
C GLY A 293 -5.17 14.55 -13.64
N ALA A 294 -5.09 15.49 -12.70
CA ALA A 294 -6.08 16.57 -12.55
C ALA A 294 -5.88 17.78 -13.49
N VAL A 295 -4.73 17.85 -14.18
CA VAL A 295 -4.39 18.98 -15.07
C VAL A 295 -4.71 18.69 -16.55
N LYS A 296 -5.31 17.54 -16.87
CA LYS A 296 -5.75 17.18 -18.23
C LYS A 296 -7.29 17.26 -18.36
N GLY A 297 -7.94 18.21 -17.70
CA GLY A 297 -9.33 18.56 -17.89
C GLY A 297 -9.46 19.95 -18.51
#